data_759c705c3818391e9ce91779e4da0a84
#
_entry.id   759c705c3818391e9ce91779e4da0a84
#
_cell.length_a   1.000
_cell.length_b   1.000
_cell.length_c   1.000
_cell.angle_alpha   90.00
_cell.angle_beta   90.00
_cell.angle_gamma   90.00
#
_symmetry.space_group_name_H-M   'P 1'
#
loop_
_entity.id
_entity.type
_entity.pdbx_description
1 polymer ?
#
loop_
_entity_poly.entity_id
_entity_poly.type
_entity_poly.pdbx_seq_one_letter_code
_entity_poly.pdbx_strand_id
1 'polypeptide(L)'
;METEQKIKKGIAFAILAAALYAINAPFSKILLEFMPPTLMAGFLYVGAGIGMIFIALMRKIKKYEAKELKLTKSELPYTIAMIVLDIAAPICLLFGLNSTTAANASLLNNFEIVATAIIALMVFKEKISTRLWFGIFFVTLSCGILSFEDISSLRFSYGSLFVLLATICWGFENNCTRKISSKDPLQIVLLKGIFSGIGSLIIGLFIGERIEALWSIVAVLCVGFVA
;
A
#
# COMPACT_ATOMS: atom_id res chain seq x y z
N MET A 1 15.00 15.90 -27.07
CA MET A 1 14.39 14.65 -27.58
C MET A 1 14.54 13.47 -26.61
N GLU A 2 15.74 13.04 -26.23
CA GLU A 2 15.92 11.86 -25.34
C GLU A 2 15.30 12.04 -23.93
N THR A 3 15.47 13.21 -23.33
CA THR A 3 14.88 13.54 -22.01
C THR A 3 13.35 13.59 -22.06
N GLU A 4 12.78 14.15 -23.12
CA GLU A 4 11.32 14.23 -23.31
C GLU A 4 10.70 12.84 -23.53
N GLN A 5 11.40 11.96 -24.25
CA GLN A 5 10.97 10.58 -24.45
C GLN A 5 11.04 9.76 -23.16
N LYS A 6 12.03 9.99 -22.31
CA LYS A 6 12.14 9.38 -20.97
C LYS A 6 10.99 9.85 -20.06
N ILE A 7 10.65 11.14 -20.09
CA ILE A 7 9.52 11.69 -19.31
C ILE A 7 8.19 11.08 -19.78
N LYS A 8 7.91 11.03 -21.09
CA LYS A 8 6.69 10.42 -21.64
C LYS A 8 6.55 8.96 -21.26
N LYS A 9 7.64 8.17 -21.31
CA LYS A 9 7.65 6.78 -20.84
C LYS A 9 7.37 6.68 -19.34
N GLY A 10 7.98 7.55 -18.52
CA GLY A 10 7.72 7.60 -17.09
C GLY A 10 6.25 7.88 -16.75
N ILE A 11 5.64 8.85 -17.45
CA ILE A 11 4.21 9.16 -17.30
C ILE A 11 3.34 7.96 -17.71
N ALA A 12 3.63 7.30 -18.84
CA ALA A 12 2.87 6.14 -19.28
C ALA A 12 2.93 4.99 -18.26
N PHE A 13 4.11 4.70 -17.69
CA PHE A 13 4.25 3.69 -16.64
C PHE A 13 3.52 4.09 -15.35
N ALA A 14 3.52 5.36 -14.97
CA ALA A 14 2.80 5.83 -13.80
C ALA A 14 1.27 5.68 -13.97
N ILE A 15 0.74 6.00 -15.16
CA ILE A 15 -0.68 5.81 -15.48
C ILE A 15 -1.03 4.31 -15.46
N LEU A 16 -0.19 3.46 -16.05
CA LEU A 16 -0.41 2.01 -16.05
C LEU A 16 -0.39 1.46 -14.62
N ALA A 17 0.56 1.85 -13.80
CA ALA A 17 0.64 1.45 -12.39
C ALA A 17 -0.61 1.89 -11.62
N ALA A 18 -1.07 3.13 -11.80
CA ALA A 18 -2.29 3.62 -11.17
C ALA A 18 -3.53 2.84 -11.62
N ALA A 19 -3.65 2.50 -12.91
CA ALA A 19 -4.74 1.69 -13.43
C ALA A 19 -4.74 0.25 -12.86
N LEU A 20 -3.58 -0.39 -12.77
CA LEU A 20 -3.42 -1.72 -12.18
C LEU A 20 -3.75 -1.68 -10.68
N TYR A 21 -3.26 -0.69 -9.96
CA TYR A 21 -3.57 -0.50 -8.53
C TYR A 21 -5.06 -0.27 -8.28
N ALA A 22 -5.75 0.47 -9.16
CA ALA A 22 -7.19 0.74 -9.03
C ALA A 22 -8.05 -0.54 -9.09
N ILE A 23 -7.56 -1.60 -9.71
CA ILE A 23 -8.21 -2.92 -9.76
C ILE A 23 -8.23 -3.60 -8.39
N ASN A 24 -7.26 -3.32 -7.53
CA ASN A 24 -7.08 -4.00 -6.24
C ASN A 24 -8.33 -3.89 -5.36
N ALA A 25 -8.86 -2.69 -5.09
CA ALA A 25 -9.96 -2.51 -4.14
C ALA A 25 -11.26 -3.25 -4.54
N PRO A 26 -11.75 -3.18 -5.80
CA PRO A 26 -12.92 -3.93 -6.23
C PRO A 26 -12.74 -5.45 -6.14
N PHE A 27 -11.61 -5.98 -6.62
CA PHE A 27 -11.34 -7.42 -6.58
C PHE A 27 -11.14 -7.90 -5.14
N SER A 28 -10.43 -7.14 -4.32
CA SER A 28 -10.28 -7.44 -2.89
C SER A 28 -11.62 -7.49 -2.18
N LYS A 29 -12.55 -6.58 -2.50
CA LYS A 29 -13.89 -6.59 -1.90
C LYS A 29 -14.64 -7.89 -2.21
N ILE A 30 -14.56 -8.39 -3.43
CA ILE A 30 -15.18 -9.67 -3.84
C ILE A 30 -14.50 -10.84 -3.13
N LEU A 31 -13.18 -10.86 -3.09
CA LEU A 31 -12.39 -11.95 -2.52
C LEU A 31 -12.50 -12.05 -1.00
N LEU A 32 -12.84 -10.95 -0.31
CA LEU A 32 -13.13 -10.93 1.13
C LEU A 32 -14.34 -11.79 1.52
N GLU A 33 -15.21 -12.18 0.58
CA GLU A 33 -16.30 -13.13 0.83
C GLU A 33 -15.77 -14.58 1.01
N PHE A 34 -14.55 -14.86 0.54
CA PHE A 34 -13.97 -16.21 0.48
C PHE A 34 -12.69 -16.35 1.30
N MET A 35 -12.13 -15.23 1.78
CA MET A 35 -10.86 -15.22 2.52
C MET A 35 -10.87 -14.14 3.60
N PRO A 36 -10.43 -14.46 4.83
CA PRO A 36 -10.34 -13.48 5.92
C PRO A 36 -9.35 -12.35 5.62
N PRO A 37 -9.58 -11.13 6.17
CA PRO A 37 -8.82 -9.94 5.84
C PRO A 37 -7.32 -10.05 6.06
N THR A 38 -6.88 -10.64 7.19
CA THR A 38 -5.46 -10.69 7.54
C THR A 38 -4.69 -11.66 6.66
N LEU A 39 -5.25 -12.85 6.41
CA LEU A 39 -4.66 -13.82 5.48
C LEU A 39 -4.65 -13.27 4.06
N MET A 40 -5.70 -12.58 3.66
CA MET A 40 -5.78 -11.93 2.36
C MET A 40 -4.68 -10.88 2.17
N ALA A 41 -4.46 -10.01 3.17
CA ALA A 41 -3.35 -9.06 3.15
C ALA A 41 -2.00 -9.77 2.93
N GLY A 42 -1.78 -10.87 3.65
CA GLY A 42 -0.57 -11.68 3.51
C GLY A 42 -0.37 -12.21 2.10
N PHE A 43 -1.40 -12.82 1.50
CA PHE A 43 -1.29 -13.37 0.14
C PHE A 43 -1.16 -12.28 -0.94
N LEU A 44 -1.79 -11.11 -0.78
CA LEU A 44 -1.58 -9.98 -1.70
C LEU A 44 -0.09 -9.56 -1.72
N TYR A 45 0.51 -9.38 -0.56
CA TYR A 45 1.93 -9.02 -0.47
C TYR A 45 2.87 -10.12 -0.95
N VAL A 46 2.58 -11.39 -0.64
CA VAL A 46 3.34 -12.53 -1.19
C VAL A 46 3.24 -12.56 -2.71
N GLY A 47 2.05 -12.33 -3.28
CA GLY A 47 1.86 -12.22 -4.73
C GLY A 47 2.74 -11.15 -5.35
N ALA A 48 2.76 -9.94 -4.77
CA ALA A 48 3.66 -8.86 -5.19
C ALA A 48 5.14 -9.28 -5.06
N GLY A 49 5.51 -9.94 -3.95
CA GLY A 49 6.87 -10.46 -3.73
C GLY A 49 7.29 -11.46 -4.80
N ILE A 50 6.40 -12.38 -5.19
CA ILE A 50 6.62 -13.34 -6.29
C ILE A 50 6.87 -12.59 -7.62
N GLY A 51 6.06 -11.57 -7.92
CA GLY A 51 6.25 -10.71 -9.09
C GLY A 51 7.63 -10.06 -9.11
N MET A 52 8.08 -9.55 -7.96
CA MET A 52 9.41 -8.92 -7.84
C MET A 52 10.55 -9.94 -7.95
N ILE A 53 10.38 -11.17 -7.45
CA ILE A 53 11.35 -12.26 -7.68
C ILE A 53 11.47 -12.54 -9.19
N PHE A 54 10.35 -12.62 -9.90
CA PHE A 54 10.36 -12.82 -11.35
C PHE A 54 11.13 -11.70 -12.06
N ILE A 55 10.89 -10.43 -11.71
CA ILE A 55 11.62 -9.28 -12.26
C ILE A 55 13.12 -9.36 -11.91
N ALA A 56 13.47 -9.76 -10.69
CA ALA A 56 14.86 -9.94 -10.26
C ALA A 56 15.59 -11.00 -11.10
N LEU A 57 14.92 -12.15 -11.36
CA LEU A 57 15.45 -13.20 -12.22
C LEU A 57 15.65 -12.72 -13.66
N MET A 58 14.68 -11.99 -14.21
CA MET A 58 14.78 -11.40 -15.55
C MET A 58 15.95 -10.40 -15.64
N ARG A 59 16.16 -9.54 -14.62
CA ARG A 59 17.32 -8.65 -14.55
C ARG A 59 18.63 -9.44 -14.55
N LYS A 60 18.70 -10.53 -13.77
CA LYS A 60 19.88 -11.39 -13.70
C LYS A 60 20.19 -12.07 -15.06
N ILE A 61 19.17 -12.61 -15.73
CA ILE A 61 19.31 -13.23 -17.07
C ILE A 61 19.82 -12.20 -18.09
N LYS A 62 19.27 -10.98 -18.06
CA LYS A 62 19.67 -9.89 -18.97
C LYS A 62 21.00 -9.22 -18.57
N LYS A 63 21.69 -9.73 -17.54
CA LYS A 63 22.94 -9.14 -16.99
C LYS A 63 22.79 -7.64 -16.69
N TYR A 64 21.61 -7.23 -16.24
CA TYR A 64 21.36 -5.83 -15.88
C TYR A 64 22.05 -5.53 -14.55
N GLU A 65 23.01 -4.61 -14.59
CA GLU A 65 23.65 -4.10 -13.38
C GLU A 65 22.81 -2.94 -12.83
N ALA A 66 22.31 -3.10 -11.62
CA ALA A 66 21.65 -2.03 -10.91
C ALA A 66 22.68 -0.93 -10.60
N LYS A 67 22.36 0.31 -10.97
CA LYS A 67 23.22 1.47 -10.66
C LYS A 67 23.03 1.95 -9.21
N GLU A 68 21.94 1.53 -8.60
CA GLU A 68 21.53 1.92 -7.26
C GLU A 68 22.32 1.14 -6.19
N LEU A 69 22.53 1.80 -5.05
CA LEU A 69 23.23 1.21 -3.92
C LEU A 69 22.35 0.15 -3.24
N LYS A 70 22.96 -0.92 -2.78
CA LYS A 70 22.27 -1.93 -1.97
C LYS A 70 21.95 -1.39 -0.57
N LEU A 71 20.91 -1.94 0.06
CA LEU A 71 20.59 -1.68 1.46
C LEU A 71 21.75 -2.13 2.37
N THR A 72 22.03 -1.34 3.39
CA THR A 72 23.06 -1.61 4.39
C THR A 72 22.45 -1.63 5.81
N LYS A 73 23.25 -1.93 6.83
CA LYS A 73 22.77 -1.96 8.22
C LYS A 73 22.29 -0.61 8.73
N SER A 74 22.74 0.51 8.13
CA SER A 74 22.30 1.86 8.53
C SER A 74 20.84 2.14 8.19
N GLU A 75 20.28 1.48 7.16
CA GLU A 75 18.89 1.62 6.76
C GLU A 75 17.95 0.65 7.50
N LEU A 76 18.49 -0.27 8.32
CA LEU A 76 17.72 -1.32 8.99
C LEU A 76 16.51 -0.77 9.81
N PRO A 77 16.64 0.32 10.60
CA PRO A 77 15.50 0.86 11.36
C PRO A 77 14.34 1.28 10.44
N TYR A 78 14.63 1.95 9.33
CA TYR A 78 13.62 2.36 8.34
C TYR A 78 13.02 1.16 7.62
N THR A 79 13.85 0.14 7.31
CA THR A 79 13.39 -1.09 6.66
C THR A 79 12.45 -1.88 7.57
N ILE A 80 12.77 -2.01 8.86
CA ILE A 80 11.91 -2.69 9.83
C ILE A 80 10.59 -1.92 10.01
N ALA A 81 10.67 -0.59 10.19
CA ALA A 81 9.48 0.24 10.33
C ALA A 81 8.58 0.13 9.10
N MET A 82 9.15 0.18 7.90
CA MET A 82 8.46 -0.02 6.62
C MET A 82 7.71 -1.37 6.61
N ILE A 83 8.38 -2.48 6.95
CA ILE A 83 7.76 -3.83 6.97
C ILE A 83 6.62 -3.91 7.98
N VAL A 84 6.82 -3.41 9.20
CA VAL A 84 5.80 -3.45 10.25
C VAL A 84 4.56 -2.63 9.86
N LEU A 85 4.77 -1.46 9.27
CA LEU A 85 3.68 -0.61 8.80
C LEU A 85 2.97 -1.21 7.59
N ASP A 86 3.69 -1.90 6.70
CA ASP A 86 3.14 -2.65 5.57
C ASP A 86 2.43 -3.96 5.99
N ILE A 87 2.60 -4.42 7.21
CA ILE A 87 1.74 -5.46 7.80
C ILE A 87 0.45 -4.81 8.34
N ALA A 88 0.58 -3.74 9.11
CA ALA A 88 -0.56 -3.12 9.79
C ALA A 88 -1.53 -2.44 8.82
N ALA A 89 -1.01 -1.69 7.83
CA ALA A 89 -1.84 -0.90 6.93
C ALA A 89 -2.80 -1.74 6.07
N PRO A 90 -2.37 -2.77 5.31
CA PRO A 90 -3.29 -3.57 4.50
C PRO A 90 -4.26 -4.39 5.35
N ILE A 91 -3.86 -4.86 6.53
CA ILE A 91 -4.77 -5.50 7.48
C ILE A 91 -5.89 -4.52 7.84
N CYS A 92 -5.55 -3.30 8.27
CA CYS A 92 -6.54 -2.27 8.57
C CYS A 92 -7.41 -1.95 7.34
N LEU A 93 -6.80 -1.79 6.15
CA LEU A 93 -7.56 -1.52 4.93
C LEU A 93 -8.59 -2.60 4.66
N LEU A 94 -8.21 -3.88 4.74
CA LEU A 94 -9.11 -4.99 4.40
C LEU A 94 -10.21 -5.16 5.45
N PHE A 95 -9.93 -4.94 6.73
CA PHE A 95 -10.99 -4.84 7.76
C PHE A 95 -11.94 -3.68 7.46
N GLY A 96 -11.41 -2.53 7.07
CA GLY A 96 -12.21 -1.38 6.64
C GLY A 96 -13.04 -1.70 5.41
N LEU A 97 -12.43 -2.28 4.38
CA LEU A 97 -13.07 -2.66 3.13
C LEU A 97 -14.17 -3.72 3.33
N ASN A 98 -14.00 -4.62 4.29
CA ASN A 98 -15.03 -5.58 4.66
C ASN A 98 -16.30 -4.89 5.18
N SER A 99 -16.15 -3.76 5.87
CA SER A 99 -17.22 -3.02 6.54
C SER A 99 -17.70 -1.76 5.78
N THR A 100 -17.16 -1.46 4.59
CA THR A 100 -17.56 -0.33 3.74
C THR A 100 -17.58 -0.72 2.27
N THR A 101 -17.95 0.20 1.37
CA THR A 101 -17.92 -0.03 -0.08
C THR A 101 -16.51 0.15 -0.64
N ALA A 102 -16.19 -0.55 -1.75
CA ALA A 102 -14.91 -0.37 -2.44
C ALA A 102 -14.72 1.08 -2.92
N ALA A 103 -15.80 1.74 -3.36
CA ALA A 103 -15.76 3.13 -3.79
C ALA A 103 -15.39 4.06 -2.62
N ASN A 104 -16.05 3.90 -1.46
CA ASN A 104 -15.78 4.70 -0.27
C ASN A 104 -14.36 4.47 0.24
N ALA A 105 -13.92 3.21 0.33
CA ALA A 105 -12.56 2.87 0.72
C ALA A 105 -11.51 3.49 -0.22
N SER A 106 -11.73 3.43 -1.55
CA SER A 106 -10.82 4.02 -2.53
C SER A 106 -10.72 5.54 -2.41
N LEU A 107 -11.84 6.22 -2.12
CA LEU A 107 -11.84 7.68 -1.93
C LEU A 107 -11.15 8.06 -0.62
N LEU A 108 -11.44 7.36 0.49
CA LEU A 108 -10.80 7.58 1.78
C LEU A 108 -9.29 7.30 1.74
N ASN A 109 -8.86 6.36 0.88
CA ASN A 109 -7.45 6.03 0.73
C ASN A 109 -6.60 7.23 0.25
N ASN A 110 -7.19 8.23 -0.40
CA ASN A 110 -6.50 9.47 -0.75
C ASN A 110 -6.00 10.25 0.48
N PHE A 111 -6.54 9.98 1.69
CA PHE A 111 -6.04 10.58 2.92
C PHE A 111 -4.57 10.20 3.21
N GLU A 112 -4.05 9.14 2.59
CA GLU A 112 -2.63 8.78 2.63
C GLU A 112 -1.72 9.94 2.23
N ILE A 113 -2.12 10.73 1.23
CA ILE A 113 -1.36 11.92 0.79
C ILE A 113 -1.28 12.95 1.92
N VAL A 114 -2.40 13.16 2.61
CA VAL A 114 -2.48 14.07 3.77
C VAL A 114 -1.62 13.56 4.92
N ALA A 115 -1.78 12.28 5.28
CA ALA A 115 -1.00 11.64 6.34
C ALA A 115 0.51 11.72 6.04
N THR A 116 0.93 11.37 4.82
CA THR A 116 2.33 11.45 4.38
C THR A 116 2.88 12.88 4.52
N ALA A 117 2.13 13.90 4.07
CA ALA A 117 2.58 15.29 4.13
C ALA A 117 2.68 15.81 5.57
N ILE A 118 1.69 15.51 6.41
CA ILE A 118 1.68 15.94 7.82
C ILE A 118 2.80 15.26 8.61
N ILE A 119 3.02 13.96 8.39
CA ILE A 119 4.12 13.23 9.03
C ILE A 119 5.48 13.76 8.57
N ALA A 120 5.64 14.06 7.27
CA ALA A 120 6.85 14.69 6.75
C ALA A 120 7.13 16.05 7.43
N LEU A 121 6.10 16.87 7.63
CA LEU A 121 6.21 18.14 8.33
C LEU A 121 6.60 17.94 9.81
N MET A 122 5.87 17.08 10.53
CA MET A 122 6.03 16.95 11.99
C MET A 122 7.30 16.20 12.39
N VAL A 123 7.57 15.07 11.72
CA VAL A 123 8.66 14.16 12.09
C VAL A 123 9.96 14.54 11.36
N PHE A 124 9.86 14.85 10.07
CA PHE A 124 11.03 15.12 9.23
C PHE A 124 11.30 16.62 9.01
N LYS A 125 10.44 17.50 9.58
CA LYS A 125 10.55 18.97 9.53
C LYS A 125 10.60 19.52 8.10
N GLU A 126 9.90 18.87 7.17
CA GLU A 126 9.81 19.29 5.78
C GLU A 126 8.79 20.43 5.63
N LYS A 127 9.07 21.36 4.73
CA LYS A 127 8.16 22.50 4.49
C LYS A 127 7.03 22.07 3.56
N ILE A 128 5.80 22.38 3.93
CA ILE A 128 4.61 22.19 3.09
C ILE A 128 4.35 23.49 2.31
N SER A 129 4.22 23.39 0.98
CA SER A 129 3.86 24.54 0.15
C SER A 129 2.40 24.96 0.38
N THR A 130 2.10 26.25 0.14
CA THR A 130 0.72 26.76 0.28
C THR A 130 -0.28 26.00 -0.58
N ARG A 131 0.11 25.61 -1.80
CA ARG A 131 -0.76 24.79 -2.69
C ARG A 131 -1.07 23.44 -2.09
N LEU A 132 -0.11 22.79 -1.44
CA LEU A 132 -0.32 21.51 -0.80
C LEU A 132 -1.22 21.64 0.44
N TRP A 133 -1.17 22.75 1.17
CA TRP A 133 -2.11 23.04 2.27
C TRP A 133 -3.56 23.09 1.80
N PHE A 134 -3.85 23.73 0.65
CA PHE A 134 -5.18 23.68 0.06
C PHE A 134 -5.61 22.25 -0.29
N GLY A 135 -4.71 21.46 -0.88
CA GLY A 135 -4.98 20.04 -1.16
C GLY A 135 -5.30 19.25 0.11
N ILE A 136 -4.49 19.40 1.15
CA ILE A 136 -4.70 18.79 2.47
C ILE A 136 -6.09 19.14 3.02
N PHE A 137 -6.47 20.42 2.98
CA PHE A 137 -7.77 20.88 3.45
C PHE A 137 -8.93 20.19 2.72
N PHE A 138 -8.93 20.18 1.38
CA PHE A 138 -10.02 19.59 0.61
C PHE A 138 -10.09 18.06 0.75
N VAL A 139 -8.94 17.38 0.77
CA VAL A 139 -8.92 15.92 0.98
C VAL A 139 -9.41 15.57 2.39
N THR A 140 -8.96 16.30 3.41
CA THR A 140 -9.42 16.08 4.79
C THR A 140 -10.93 16.32 4.94
N LEU A 141 -11.44 17.38 4.34
CA LEU A 141 -12.88 17.69 4.33
C LEU A 141 -13.67 16.57 3.64
N SER A 142 -13.23 16.13 2.46
CA SER A 142 -13.86 15.02 1.73
C SER A 142 -13.86 13.73 2.55
N CYS A 143 -12.73 13.36 3.13
CA CYS A 143 -12.64 12.17 3.98
C CYS A 143 -13.50 12.28 5.23
N GLY A 144 -13.61 13.47 5.82
CA GLY A 144 -14.51 13.73 6.94
C GLY A 144 -15.97 13.44 6.57
N ILE A 145 -16.44 13.95 5.42
CA ILE A 145 -17.80 13.72 4.93
C ILE A 145 -18.03 12.22 4.66
N LEU A 146 -17.09 11.56 3.98
CA LEU A 146 -17.20 10.14 3.63
C LEU A 146 -17.11 9.19 4.83
N SER A 147 -16.64 9.66 5.98
CA SER A 147 -16.51 8.85 7.19
C SER A 147 -17.84 8.63 7.91
N PHE A 148 -18.89 9.37 7.58
CA PHE A 148 -20.21 9.18 8.14
C PHE A 148 -21.06 8.25 7.27
N GLU A 149 -21.72 7.26 7.88
CA GLU A 149 -22.74 6.41 7.22
C GLU A 149 -24.02 7.20 6.96
N ASP A 150 -24.36 8.08 7.90
CA ASP A 150 -25.52 8.95 7.82
C ASP A 150 -25.19 10.28 8.49
N ILE A 151 -25.13 11.33 7.69
CA ILE A 151 -24.81 12.68 8.14
C ILE A 151 -25.90 13.23 9.07
N SER A 152 -27.16 12.82 8.86
CA SER A 152 -28.29 13.32 9.65
C SER A 152 -28.26 12.81 11.09
N SER A 153 -27.78 11.59 11.31
CA SER A 153 -27.63 10.96 12.63
C SER A 153 -26.21 11.06 13.19
N LEU A 154 -25.24 11.63 12.45
CA LEU A 154 -23.82 11.69 12.78
C LEU A 154 -23.23 10.30 13.07
N ARG A 155 -23.77 9.26 12.44
CA ARG A 155 -23.33 7.89 12.63
C ARG A 155 -22.01 7.65 11.89
N PHE A 156 -20.96 7.39 12.65
CA PHE A 156 -19.62 7.17 12.12
C PHE A 156 -19.45 5.73 11.61
N SER A 157 -18.81 5.59 10.47
CA SER A 157 -18.52 4.26 9.89
C SER A 157 -17.24 3.68 10.49
N TYR A 158 -17.34 2.55 11.18
CA TYR A 158 -16.18 1.79 11.65
C TYR A 158 -15.28 1.36 10.47
N GLY A 159 -15.86 1.00 9.33
CA GLY A 159 -15.11 0.67 8.13
C GLY A 159 -14.24 1.83 7.66
N SER A 160 -14.81 3.05 7.64
CA SER A 160 -14.08 4.27 7.27
C SER A 160 -12.93 4.56 8.25
N LEU A 161 -13.13 4.32 9.56
CA LEU A 161 -12.07 4.50 10.56
C LEU A 161 -10.87 3.58 10.30
N PHE A 162 -11.11 2.30 9.99
CA PHE A 162 -10.04 1.36 9.66
C PHE A 162 -9.31 1.75 8.38
N VAL A 163 -10.02 2.24 7.35
CA VAL A 163 -9.38 2.76 6.14
C VAL A 163 -8.49 3.95 6.45
N LEU A 164 -8.97 4.92 7.25
CA LEU A 164 -8.16 6.08 7.65
C LEU A 164 -6.93 5.65 8.49
N LEU A 165 -7.07 4.67 9.37
CA LEU A 165 -5.94 4.13 10.13
C LEU A 165 -4.89 3.50 9.19
N ALA A 166 -5.32 2.76 8.17
CA ALA A 166 -4.44 2.22 7.14
C ALA A 166 -3.66 3.32 6.42
N THR A 167 -4.33 4.42 6.05
CA THR A 167 -3.67 5.56 5.37
C THR A 167 -2.65 6.26 6.25
N ILE A 168 -2.87 6.35 7.56
CA ILE A 168 -1.90 6.88 8.51
C ILE A 168 -0.67 5.96 8.58
N CYS A 169 -0.87 4.64 8.65
CA CYS A 169 0.23 3.67 8.61
C CYS A 169 1.04 3.80 7.32
N TRP A 170 0.40 3.89 6.16
CA TRP A 170 1.11 4.13 4.89
C TRP A 170 1.76 5.51 4.83
N GLY A 171 1.17 6.53 5.45
CA GLY A 171 1.81 7.84 5.56
C GLY A 171 3.16 7.78 6.29
N PHE A 172 3.26 7.02 7.39
CA PHE A 172 4.53 6.74 8.07
C PHE A 172 5.46 5.88 7.20
N GLU A 173 4.93 4.82 6.58
CA GLU A 173 5.67 3.91 5.72
C GLU A 173 6.32 4.66 4.55
N ASN A 174 5.57 5.50 3.84
CA ASN A 174 6.06 6.32 2.72
C ASN A 174 7.25 7.20 3.13
N ASN A 175 7.20 7.78 4.33
CA ASN A 175 8.31 8.56 4.86
C ASN A 175 9.54 7.70 5.20
N CYS A 176 9.34 6.49 5.72
CA CYS A 176 10.43 5.52 5.95
C CYS A 176 11.04 5.07 4.61
N THR A 177 10.23 4.66 3.65
CA THR A 177 10.68 4.27 2.30
C THR A 177 11.40 5.41 1.59
N ARG A 178 10.94 6.65 1.73
CA ARG A 178 11.62 7.82 1.18
C ARG A 178 13.05 7.99 1.73
N LYS A 179 13.30 7.68 3.00
CA LYS A 179 14.66 7.72 3.58
C LYS A 179 15.61 6.73 2.95
N ILE A 180 15.10 5.63 2.43
CA ILE A 180 15.90 4.59 1.76
C ILE A 180 15.76 4.63 0.22
N SER A 181 15.12 5.64 -0.34
CA SER A 181 14.80 5.75 -1.78
C SER A 181 16.02 5.85 -2.72
N SER A 182 17.21 6.14 -2.18
CA SER A 182 18.48 6.11 -2.93
C SER A 182 18.99 4.68 -3.19
N LYS A 183 18.37 3.68 -2.59
CA LYS A 183 18.73 2.26 -2.71
C LYS A 183 17.94 1.59 -3.84
N ASP A 184 18.33 0.35 -4.20
CA ASP A 184 17.67 -0.39 -5.28
C ASP A 184 16.18 -0.58 -4.97
N PRO A 185 15.27 0.01 -5.78
CA PRO A 185 13.82 -0.11 -5.58
C PRO A 185 13.35 -1.57 -5.64
N LEU A 186 13.98 -2.40 -6.48
CA LEU A 186 13.65 -3.82 -6.56
C LEU A 186 13.88 -4.53 -5.23
N GLN A 187 15.01 -4.24 -4.56
CA GLN A 187 15.33 -4.82 -3.26
C GLN A 187 14.33 -4.37 -2.19
N ILE A 188 13.93 -3.09 -2.19
CA ILE A 188 12.97 -2.53 -1.24
C ILE A 188 11.61 -3.22 -1.39
N VAL A 189 11.07 -3.26 -2.61
CA VAL A 189 9.73 -3.84 -2.86
C VAL A 189 9.73 -5.35 -2.65
N LEU A 190 10.83 -6.05 -2.95
CA LEU A 190 10.97 -7.47 -2.67
C LEU A 190 10.92 -7.77 -1.17
N LEU A 191 11.61 -6.96 -0.35
CA LEU A 191 11.57 -7.09 1.11
C LEU A 191 10.16 -6.81 1.64
N LYS A 192 9.49 -5.75 1.15
CA LYS A 192 8.08 -5.48 1.48
C LYS A 192 7.20 -6.69 1.18
N GLY A 193 7.19 -7.15 -0.07
CA GLY A 193 6.33 -8.25 -0.51
C GLY A 193 6.52 -9.53 0.33
N ILE A 194 7.77 -9.93 0.56
CA ILE A 194 8.06 -11.18 1.27
C ILE A 194 7.80 -11.04 2.77
N PHE A 195 8.45 -10.07 3.43
CA PHE A 195 8.41 -9.99 4.89
C PHE A 195 7.06 -9.49 5.41
N SER A 196 6.43 -8.51 4.75
CA SER A 196 5.10 -8.05 5.14
C SER A 196 4.04 -9.11 4.83
N GLY A 197 4.19 -9.82 3.70
CA GLY A 197 3.31 -10.94 3.37
C GLY A 197 3.40 -12.07 4.39
N ILE A 198 4.60 -12.57 4.69
CA ILE A 198 4.79 -13.63 5.70
C ILE A 198 4.32 -13.16 7.07
N GLY A 199 4.64 -11.92 7.48
CA GLY A 199 4.20 -11.36 8.76
C GLY A 199 2.67 -11.33 8.89
N SER A 200 1.96 -10.88 7.85
CA SER A 200 0.49 -10.89 7.84
C SER A 200 -0.08 -12.31 7.89
N LEU A 201 0.50 -13.27 7.15
CA LEU A 201 0.08 -14.67 7.21
C LEU A 201 0.25 -15.28 8.60
N ILE A 202 1.39 -15.01 9.26
CA ILE A 202 1.63 -15.46 10.63
C ILE A 202 0.58 -14.89 11.57
N ILE A 203 0.28 -13.59 11.49
CA ILE A 203 -0.74 -12.94 12.32
C ILE A 203 -2.11 -13.57 12.06
N GLY A 204 -2.52 -13.74 10.79
CA GLY A 204 -3.81 -14.34 10.44
C GLY A 204 -3.99 -15.74 11.01
N LEU A 205 -2.93 -16.56 10.95
CA LEU A 205 -2.95 -17.89 11.55
C LEU A 205 -3.02 -17.85 13.08
N PHE A 206 -2.30 -16.92 13.72
CA PHE A 206 -2.32 -16.75 15.17
C PHE A 206 -3.69 -16.30 15.72
N ILE A 207 -4.39 -15.43 15.00
CA ILE A 207 -5.76 -15.00 15.38
C ILE A 207 -6.84 -16.02 15.01
N GLY A 208 -6.43 -17.16 14.41
CA GLY A 208 -7.33 -18.27 14.10
C GLY A 208 -8.13 -18.10 12.82
N GLU A 209 -7.75 -17.18 11.93
CA GLU A 209 -8.35 -17.08 10.59
C GLU A 209 -8.16 -18.37 9.80
N ARG A 210 -9.21 -18.80 9.07
CA ARG A 210 -9.20 -20.01 8.26
C ARG A 210 -9.66 -19.70 6.85
N ILE A 211 -9.04 -20.37 5.89
CA ILE A 211 -9.38 -20.24 4.47
C ILE A 211 -10.44 -21.29 4.17
N GLU A 212 -11.62 -20.84 3.74
CA GLU A 212 -12.71 -21.72 3.40
C GLU A 212 -12.61 -22.24 1.96
N ALA A 213 -12.10 -21.41 1.05
CA ALA A 213 -12.02 -21.70 -0.37
C ALA A 213 -10.56 -21.65 -0.88
N LEU A 214 -9.92 -22.81 -1.07
CA LEU A 214 -8.51 -22.87 -1.49
C LEU A 214 -8.22 -22.17 -2.82
N TRP A 215 -9.18 -22.09 -3.73
CA TRP A 215 -9.02 -21.37 -5.01
C TRP A 215 -8.79 -19.86 -4.80
N SER A 216 -9.33 -19.30 -3.71
CA SER A 216 -9.17 -17.88 -3.40
C SER A 216 -7.71 -17.50 -3.16
N ILE A 217 -6.87 -18.44 -2.69
CA ILE A 217 -5.41 -18.20 -2.53
C ILE A 217 -4.80 -17.84 -3.87
N VAL A 218 -5.08 -18.61 -4.91
CA VAL A 218 -4.53 -18.36 -6.26
C VAL A 218 -5.05 -17.04 -6.80
N ALA A 219 -6.35 -16.77 -6.63
CA ALA A 219 -6.94 -15.50 -7.07
C ALA A 219 -6.30 -14.29 -6.39
N VAL A 220 -6.12 -14.33 -5.06
CA VAL A 220 -5.48 -13.25 -4.28
C VAL A 220 -4.01 -13.07 -4.66
N LEU A 221 -3.25 -14.17 -4.83
CA LEU A 221 -1.87 -14.11 -5.31
C LEU A 221 -1.77 -13.47 -6.69
N CYS A 222 -2.71 -13.79 -7.61
CA CYS A 222 -2.75 -13.15 -8.93
C CYS A 222 -3.05 -11.65 -8.84
N VAL A 223 -3.99 -11.24 -7.99
CA VAL A 223 -4.26 -9.81 -7.75
C VAL A 223 -3.02 -9.11 -7.20
N GLY A 224 -2.37 -9.68 -6.20
CA GLY A 224 -1.12 -9.13 -5.63
C GLY A 224 0.05 -9.12 -6.61
N PHE A 225 0.12 -10.08 -7.53
CA PHE A 225 1.16 -10.11 -8.58
C PHE A 225 0.99 -8.99 -9.60
N VAL A 226 -0.24 -8.55 -9.87
CA VAL A 226 -0.58 -7.55 -10.90
C VAL A 226 -0.63 -6.14 -10.32
N ALA A 227 -1.08 -5.99 -9.06
CA ALA A 227 -1.23 -4.71 -8.39
C ALA A 227 0.07 -4.22 -7.75
#